data_287c002bb03556505b6cb7f624eda0ca
#
_entry.id   287c002bb03556505b6cb7f624eda0ca
#
_cell.length_a   1.000
_cell.length_b   1.000
_cell.length_c   1.000
_cell.angle_alpha   90.00
_cell.angle_beta   90.00
_cell.angle_gamma   90.00
#
_symmetry.space_group_name_H-M   'P 1'
#
loop_
_entity.id
_entity.type
_entity.pdbx_description
1 polymer ?
#
loop_
_entity_poly.entity_id
_entity_poly.type
_entity_poly.pdbx_seq_one_letter_code
_entity_poly.pdbx_strand_id
1 'polypeptide(L)'
;FLMQFCKGSGLNEMISLHEVVQKKSYTLMRPLLSYSKEELEDYLIKHNIKYFYDQSNEDVKYKRNYFRHTFSNELLKQFPKGIAHSFKYLQQDSQALFTQQRPCFSFKELCVYVLPSNEPTQLSRCVDAHLKQRGYMISRAQRQEIIRQQECVIENFAVCIVHTTLYIAPYETIAMEKKFKEWCRIFKIPKKLRSYLFKHHASKELLEQIANI
;
A
#
# COMPACT_ATOMS: atom_id res chain seq x y z
N PHE A 1 -7.02 15.00 -3.25
CA PHE A 1 -6.19 14.96 -4.46
C PHE A 1 -5.15 16.08 -4.45
N LEU A 2 -5.51 17.35 -4.65
CA LEU A 2 -4.59 18.50 -4.80
C LEU A 2 -3.50 18.55 -3.72
N MET A 3 -3.86 18.37 -2.46
CA MET A 3 -2.88 18.36 -1.35
C MET A 3 -1.84 17.23 -1.51
N GLN A 4 -2.23 16.06 -1.96
CA GLN A 4 -1.30 14.94 -2.18
C GLN A 4 -0.47 15.15 -3.44
N PHE A 5 -1.08 15.72 -4.49
CA PHE A 5 -0.36 16.11 -5.70
C PHE A 5 0.78 17.08 -5.39
N CYS A 6 0.50 18.15 -4.63
CA CYS A 6 1.54 19.12 -4.21
C CYS A 6 2.61 18.54 -3.28
N LYS A 7 2.35 17.40 -2.63
CA LYS A 7 3.34 16.67 -1.84
C LYS A 7 4.22 15.73 -2.66
N GLY A 8 3.96 15.59 -3.97
CA GLY A 8 4.66 14.64 -4.82
C GLY A 8 4.28 13.18 -4.55
N SER A 9 3.03 12.92 -4.17
CA SER A 9 2.51 11.58 -3.97
C SER A 9 2.29 10.86 -5.32
N GLY A 10 2.38 9.53 -5.31
CA GLY A 10 2.04 8.71 -6.46
C GLY A 10 0.52 8.65 -6.71
N LEU A 11 0.13 8.08 -7.86
CA LEU A 11 -1.27 7.99 -8.28
C LEU A 11 -2.17 7.33 -7.22
N ASN A 12 -1.72 6.24 -6.64
CA ASN A 12 -2.49 5.46 -5.66
C ASN A 12 -2.80 6.26 -4.38
N GLU A 13 -1.86 7.09 -3.92
CA GLU A 13 -2.06 7.97 -2.77
C GLU A 13 -2.96 9.16 -3.11
N MET A 14 -2.88 9.65 -4.35
CA MET A 14 -3.73 10.77 -4.80
C MET A 14 -5.20 10.42 -4.87
N ILE A 15 -5.51 9.18 -5.29
CA ILE A 15 -6.88 8.66 -5.46
C ILE A 15 -7.28 7.63 -4.40
N SER A 16 -6.64 7.66 -3.22
CA SER A 16 -6.79 6.65 -2.16
C SER A 16 -8.16 6.61 -1.47
N LEU A 17 -9.08 7.52 -1.80
CA LEU A 17 -10.41 7.56 -1.22
C LEU A 17 -11.37 6.67 -2.04
N HIS A 18 -11.66 5.47 -1.53
CA HIS A 18 -12.56 4.50 -2.15
C HIS A 18 -13.82 4.31 -1.31
N GLU A 19 -14.94 3.97 -1.95
CA GLU A 19 -16.22 3.70 -1.26
C GLU A 19 -16.11 2.52 -0.30
N VAL A 20 -15.41 1.48 -0.69
CA VAL A 20 -15.18 0.28 0.12
C VAL A 20 -13.69 0.00 0.21
N VAL A 21 -13.19 -0.15 1.44
CA VAL A 21 -11.78 -0.48 1.72
C VAL A 21 -11.73 -1.65 2.69
N GLN A 22 -11.22 -2.78 2.24
CA GLN A 22 -10.97 -3.92 3.11
C GLN A 22 -9.73 -3.67 3.98
N LYS A 23 -9.88 -3.77 5.28
CA LYS A 23 -8.81 -3.76 6.28
C LYS A 23 -8.62 -5.16 6.85
N LYS A 24 -7.54 -5.37 7.61
CA LYS A 24 -7.23 -6.69 8.18
C LYS A 24 -8.35 -7.24 9.08
N SER A 25 -9.00 -6.38 9.87
CA SER A 25 -9.99 -6.76 10.89
C SER A 25 -11.40 -6.22 10.63
N TYR A 26 -11.59 -5.34 9.64
CA TYR A 26 -12.88 -4.73 9.33
C TYR A 26 -12.95 -4.23 7.89
N THR A 27 -14.15 -4.01 7.39
CA THR A 27 -14.42 -3.35 6.11
C THR A 27 -14.86 -1.91 6.38
N LEU A 28 -14.14 -0.93 5.84
CA LEU A 28 -14.51 0.48 5.90
C LEU A 28 -15.37 0.82 4.70
N MET A 29 -16.62 1.25 4.95
CA MET A 29 -17.56 1.67 3.91
C MET A 29 -17.82 3.17 3.99
N ARG A 30 -17.89 3.83 2.84
CA ARG A 30 -18.21 5.26 2.68
C ARG A 30 -19.36 5.42 1.67
N PRO A 31 -20.59 5.10 2.08
CA PRO A 31 -21.73 5.06 1.15
C PRO A 31 -22.12 6.42 0.54
N LEU A 32 -21.70 7.53 1.17
CA LEU A 32 -21.99 8.88 0.70
C LEU A 32 -20.87 9.50 -0.15
N LEU A 33 -19.83 8.72 -0.50
CA LEU A 33 -18.67 9.26 -1.21
C LEU A 33 -19.00 9.75 -2.63
N SER A 34 -20.02 9.19 -3.26
CA SER A 34 -20.46 9.52 -4.61
C SER A 34 -21.34 10.78 -4.68
N TYR A 35 -21.81 11.30 -3.54
CA TYR A 35 -22.65 12.49 -3.47
C TYR A 35 -21.82 13.74 -3.17
N SER A 36 -22.20 14.85 -3.77
CA SER A 36 -21.63 16.16 -3.43
C SER A 36 -22.15 16.65 -2.06
N LYS A 37 -21.44 17.59 -1.46
CA LYS A 37 -21.90 18.21 -0.21
C LYS A 37 -23.25 18.92 -0.38
N GLU A 38 -23.44 19.60 -1.51
CA GLU A 38 -24.67 20.31 -1.85
C GLU A 38 -25.84 19.35 -1.98
N GLU A 39 -25.69 18.23 -2.70
CA GLU A 39 -26.74 17.20 -2.79
C GLU A 39 -27.14 16.64 -1.42
N LEU A 40 -26.19 16.46 -0.52
CA LEU A 40 -26.46 15.98 0.83
C LEU A 40 -27.18 17.05 1.68
N GLU A 41 -26.77 18.31 1.59
CA GLU A 41 -27.40 19.42 2.29
C GLU A 41 -28.85 19.63 1.78
N ASP A 42 -29.07 19.61 0.48
CA ASP A 42 -30.39 19.70 -0.13
C ASP A 42 -31.31 18.56 0.32
N TYR A 43 -30.78 17.34 0.39
CA TYR A 43 -31.53 16.20 0.91
C TYR A 43 -31.93 16.38 2.36
N LEU A 44 -31.01 16.85 3.23
CA LEU A 44 -31.29 17.09 4.64
C LEU A 44 -32.35 18.17 4.84
N ILE A 45 -32.26 19.27 4.08
CA ILE A 45 -33.26 20.37 4.12
C ILE A 45 -34.64 19.88 3.66
N LYS A 46 -34.69 19.18 2.52
CA LYS A 46 -35.92 18.64 1.95
C LYS A 46 -36.66 17.71 2.91
N HIS A 47 -35.92 16.93 3.69
CA HIS A 47 -36.50 15.96 4.62
C HIS A 47 -36.58 16.47 6.08
N ASN A 48 -36.29 17.74 6.32
CA ASN A 48 -36.30 18.37 7.67
C ASN A 48 -35.41 17.61 8.67
N ILE A 49 -34.25 17.06 8.20
CA ILE A 49 -33.30 16.33 9.06
C ILE A 49 -32.33 17.33 9.67
N LYS A 50 -32.29 17.38 11.01
CA LYS A 50 -31.34 18.22 11.74
C LYS A 50 -29.90 17.66 11.56
N TYR A 51 -28.97 18.55 11.26
CA TYR A 51 -27.55 18.22 11.20
C TYR A 51 -26.70 19.25 11.91
N PHE A 52 -25.51 18.87 12.31
CA PHE A 52 -24.56 19.74 12.99
C PHE A 52 -23.52 20.24 12.01
N TYR A 53 -23.22 21.52 12.11
CA TYR A 53 -22.14 22.14 11.37
C TYR A 53 -20.89 22.20 12.27
N ASP A 54 -19.83 21.53 11.84
CA ASP A 54 -18.55 21.56 12.54
C ASP A 54 -17.76 22.81 12.12
N GLN A 55 -17.70 23.81 13.00
CA GLN A 55 -17.01 25.07 12.76
C GLN A 55 -15.51 24.90 12.49
N SER A 56 -14.90 23.80 12.94
CA SER A 56 -13.47 23.52 12.67
C SER A 56 -13.19 23.32 11.17
N ASN A 57 -14.21 23.05 10.35
CA ASN A 57 -14.09 22.94 8.91
C ASN A 57 -13.76 24.27 8.21
N GLU A 58 -14.03 25.40 8.87
CA GLU A 58 -13.71 26.75 8.36
C GLU A 58 -12.29 27.20 8.74
N ASP A 59 -11.64 26.51 9.68
CA ASP A 59 -10.32 26.91 10.16
C ASP A 59 -9.22 26.57 9.12
N VAL A 60 -8.77 27.60 8.42
CA VAL A 60 -7.73 27.53 7.39
C VAL A 60 -6.32 27.20 7.92
N LYS A 61 -6.13 27.16 9.25
CA LYS A 61 -4.87 26.66 9.84
C LYS A 61 -4.60 25.21 9.45
N TYR A 62 -5.66 24.45 9.23
CA TYR A 62 -5.53 23.08 8.74
C TYR A 62 -5.30 23.09 7.23
N LYS A 63 -4.16 22.57 6.79
CA LYS A 63 -3.79 22.48 5.36
C LYS A 63 -4.89 21.92 4.48
N ARG A 64 -5.68 20.96 4.97
CA ARG A 64 -6.79 20.37 4.21
C ARG A 64 -7.90 21.41 3.95
N ASN A 65 -8.26 22.21 4.95
CA ASN A 65 -9.27 23.26 4.80
C ASN A 65 -8.76 24.38 3.91
N TYR A 66 -7.50 24.78 4.07
CA TYR A 66 -6.84 25.74 3.18
C TYR A 66 -6.96 25.30 1.72
N PHE A 67 -6.56 24.08 1.38
CA PHE A 67 -6.65 23.56 0.01
C PHE A 67 -8.10 23.50 -0.48
N ARG A 68 -9.05 23.15 0.39
CA ARG A 68 -10.47 23.09 0.06
C ARG A 68 -10.99 24.46 -0.32
N HIS A 69 -10.80 25.47 0.54
CA HIS A 69 -11.35 26.82 0.36
C HIS A 69 -10.64 27.58 -0.75
N THR A 70 -9.32 27.48 -0.84
CA THR A 70 -8.53 28.27 -1.79
C THR A 70 -8.57 27.71 -3.21
N PHE A 71 -8.63 26.39 -3.38
CA PHE A 71 -8.47 25.77 -4.70
C PHE A 71 -9.64 24.87 -5.09
N SER A 72 -10.01 23.91 -4.21
CA SER A 72 -10.92 22.85 -4.62
C SER A 72 -12.33 23.37 -4.89
N ASN A 73 -12.85 24.26 -4.06
CA ASN A 73 -14.21 24.79 -4.23
C ASN A 73 -14.36 25.55 -5.53
N GLU A 74 -13.40 26.40 -5.89
CA GLU A 74 -13.44 27.16 -7.14
C GLU A 74 -13.34 26.29 -8.38
N LEU A 75 -12.43 25.28 -8.34
CA LEU A 75 -12.30 24.32 -9.44
C LEU A 75 -13.58 23.50 -9.63
N LEU A 76 -14.19 23.05 -8.54
CA LEU A 76 -15.44 22.27 -8.60
C LEU A 76 -16.63 23.09 -9.09
N LYS A 77 -16.72 24.39 -8.76
CA LYS A 77 -17.75 25.28 -9.31
C LYS A 77 -17.61 25.47 -10.82
N GLN A 78 -16.38 25.63 -11.30
CA GLN A 78 -16.13 25.92 -12.71
C GLN A 78 -16.15 24.67 -13.60
N PHE A 79 -15.61 23.55 -13.12
CA PHE A 79 -15.36 22.35 -13.92
C PHE A 79 -15.87 21.04 -13.29
N PRO A 80 -17.09 20.97 -12.72
CA PRO A 80 -17.53 19.80 -11.94
C PRO A 80 -17.53 18.51 -12.77
N LYS A 81 -18.07 18.54 -13.99
CA LYS A 81 -18.16 17.37 -14.87
C LYS A 81 -16.79 16.90 -15.37
N GLY A 82 -15.92 17.84 -15.76
CA GLY A 82 -14.57 17.51 -16.22
C GLY A 82 -13.74 16.85 -15.13
N ILE A 83 -13.79 17.39 -13.92
CA ILE A 83 -13.10 16.84 -12.75
C ILE A 83 -13.61 15.44 -12.42
N ALA A 84 -14.93 15.24 -12.39
CA ALA A 84 -15.53 13.92 -12.13
C ALA A 84 -15.11 12.88 -13.16
N HIS A 85 -15.10 13.22 -14.46
CA HIS A 85 -14.63 12.32 -15.53
C HIS A 85 -13.14 11.99 -15.38
N SER A 86 -12.30 13.00 -15.13
CA SER A 86 -10.86 12.78 -14.91
C SER A 86 -10.59 11.85 -13.73
N PHE A 87 -11.31 12.01 -12.62
CA PHE A 87 -11.19 11.11 -11.47
C PHE A 87 -11.61 9.68 -11.81
N LYS A 88 -12.69 9.51 -12.59
CA LYS A 88 -13.14 8.19 -13.04
C LYS A 88 -12.07 7.49 -13.90
N TYR A 89 -11.45 8.20 -14.86
CA TYR A 89 -10.36 7.66 -15.65
C TYR A 89 -9.14 7.32 -14.79
N LEU A 90 -8.70 8.23 -13.92
CA LEU A 90 -7.59 7.96 -13.02
C LEU A 90 -7.83 6.74 -12.12
N GLN A 91 -9.06 6.52 -11.66
CA GLN A 91 -9.43 5.32 -10.88
C GLN A 91 -9.37 4.06 -11.74
N GLN A 92 -9.86 4.08 -12.97
CA GLN A 92 -9.81 2.96 -13.91
C GLN A 92 -8.37 2.61 -14.26
N ASP A 93 -7.56 3.61 -14.62
CA ASP A 93 -6.14 3.44 -14.94
C ASP A 93 -5.38 2.90 -13.71
N SER A 94 -5.68 3.41 -12.53
CA SER A 94 -5.11 2.89 -11.29
C SER A 94 -5.45 1.44 -11.06
N GLN A 95 -6.70 1.04 -11.27
CA GLN A 95 -7.11 -0.36 -11.13
C GLN A 95 -6.39 -1.27 -12.12
N ALA A 96 -6.23 -0.83 -13.37
CA ALA A 96 -5.51 -1.57 -14.40
C ALA A 96 -4.00 -1.69 -14.09
N LEU A 97 -3.39 -0.59 -13.62
CA LEU A 97 -1.96 -0.56 -13.29
C LEU A 97 -1.63 -1.29 -11.97
N PHE A 98 -2.55 -1.23 -11.01
CA PHE A 98 -2.37 -1.81 -9.66
C PHE A 98 -3.21 -3.08 -9.48
N THR A 99 -3.27 -3.93 -10.49
CA THR A 99 -3.73 -5.30 -10.29
C THR A 99 -2.97 -5.86 -9.10
N GLN A 100 -3.68 -6.21 -8.02
CA GLN A 100 -3.05 -6.69 -6.79
C GLN A 100 -2.14 -7.85 -7.14
N GLN A 101 -0.84 -7.64 -7.04
CA GLN A 101 0.11 -8.72 -7.19
C GLN A 101 -0.15 -9.70 -6.06
N ARG A 102 -0.68 -10.86 -6.41
CA ARG A 102 -0.83 -11.95 -5.46
C ARG A 102 0.52 -12.63 -5.32
N PRO A 103 0.89 -13.07 -4.10
CA PRO A 103 2.09 -13.89 -3.96
C PRO A 103 1.93 -15.16 -4.80
N CYS A 104 2.96 -15.51 -5.56
CA CYS A 104 3.01 -16.77 -6.31
C CYS A 104 3.24 -17.96 -5.37
N PHE A 105 3.81 -17.70 -4.19
CA PHE A 105 4.04 -18.69 -3.14
C PHE A 105 3.89 -18.05 -1.76
N SER A 106 3.40 -18.85 -0.79
CA SER A 106 3.29 -18.42 0.61
C SER A 106 3.60 -19.58 1.56
N PHE A 107 4.36 -19.29 2.59
CA PHE A 107 4.63 -20.22 3.70
C PHE A 107 4.51 -19.48 5.04
N LYS A 108 3.46 -19.77 5.80
CA LYS A 108 3.08 -18.98 6.97
C LYS A 108 2.89 -17.51 6.58
N GLU A 109 3.72 -16.59 7.12
CA GLU A 109 3.70 -15.17 6.75
C GLU A 109 4.75 -14.80 5.69
N LEU A 110 5.60 -15.73 5.28
CA LEU A 110 6.47 -15.52 4.10
C LEU A 110 5.60 -15.45 2.86
N CYS A 111 5.72 -14.38 2.12
CA CYS A 111 5.12 -14.20 0.80
C CYS A 111 6.22 -13.98 -0.24
N VAL A 112 6.08 -14.67 -1.37
CA VAL A 112 6.99 -14.56 -2.51
C VAL A 112 6.23 -14.02 -3.71
N TYR A 113 6.79 -13.02 -4.37
CA TYR A 113 6.23 -12.36 -5.55
C TYR A 113 7.23 -12.44 -6.70
N VAL A 114 6.78 -12.87 -7.87
CA VAL A 114 7.54 -12.74 -9.10
C VAL A 114 7.06 -11.50 -9.83
N LEU A 115 7.97 -10.57 -10.06
CA LEU A 115 7.68 -9.29 -10.72
C LEU A 115 7.99 -9.39 -12.20
N PRO A 116 7.22 -8.71 -13.06
CA PRO A 116 7.47 -8.72 -14.50
C PRO A 116 8.79 -8.04 -14.89
N SER A 117 9.30 -7.16 -14.04
CA SER A 117 10.60 -6.50 -14.21
C SER A 117 11.22 -6.08 -12.88
N ASN A 118 12.52 -5.78 -12.89
CA ASN A 118 13.26 -5.22 -11.75
C ASN A 118 13.10 -3.71 -11.61
N GLU A 119 12.06 -3.12 -12.18
CA GLU A 119 11.85 -1.68 -12.04
C GLU A 119 11.67 -1.26 -10.58
N PRO A 120 12.47 -0.30 -10.09
CA PRO A 120 12.42 0.18 -8.72
C PRO A 120 11.03 0.59 -8.25
N THR A 121 10.23 1.17 -9.16
CA THR A 121 8.85 1.57 -8.89
C THR A 121 7.93 0.38 -8.64
N GLN A 122 8.05 -0.71 -9.38
CA GLN A 122 7.24 -1.91 -9.19
C GLN A 122 7.60 -2.63 -7.89
N LEU A 123 8.89 -2.78 -7.61
CA LEU A 123 9.41 -3.35 -6.37
C LEU A 123 8.87 -2.59 -5.15
N SER A 124 9.06 -1.27 -5.12
CA SER A 124 8.63 -0.46 -3.99
C SER A 124 7.11 -0.46 -3.80
N ARG A 125 6.34 -0.51 -4.88
CA ARG A 125 4.86 -0.62 -4.84
C ARG A 125 4.39 -1.96 -4.29
N CYS A 126 5.01 -3.07 -4.70
CA CYS A 126 4.69 -4.40 -4.19
C CYS A 126 4.94 -4.49 -2.68
N VAL A 127 6.10 -4.01 -2.21
CA VAL A 127 6.42 -3.95 -0.78
C VAL A 127 5.44 -3.05 -0.02
N ASP A 128 5.16 -1.85 -0.54
CA ASP A 128 4.22 -0.91 0.09
C ASP A 128 2.81 -1.51 0.20
N ALA A 129 2.32 -2.16 -0.84
CA ALA A 129 1.02 -2.82 -0.84
C ALA A 129 0.95 -3.97 0.18
N HIS A 130 2.00 -4.80 0.25
CA HIS A 130 2.09 -5.90 1.20
C HIS A 130 2.13 -5.41 2.66
N LEU A 131 2.94 -4.41 2.96
CA LEU A 131 3.09 -3.86 4.31
C LEU A 131 1.85 -3.05 4.74
N LYS A 132 1.22 -2.33 3.82
CA LYS A 132 -0.04 -1.60 4.07
C LYS A 132 -1.18 -2.51 4.52
N GLN A 133 -1.31 -3.70 3.95
CA GLN A 133 -2.30 -4.69 4.39
C GLN A 133 -2.09 -5.12 5.85
N ARG A 134 -0.86 -4.99 6.35
CA ARG A 134 -0.47 -5.29 7.73
C ARG A 134 -0.45 -4.06 8.65
N GLY A 135 -0.88 -2.89 8.15
CA GLY A 135 -0.97 -1.65 8.91
C GLY A 135 0.30 -0.80 8.91
N TYR A 136 1.34 -1.18 8.15
CA TYR A 136 2.59 -0.42 8.06
C TYR A 136 2.61 0.48 6.84
N MET A 137 3.09 1.70 7.01
CA MET A 137 3.28 2.67 5.93
C MET A 137 4.77 3.00 5.79
N ILE A 138 5.36 2.64 4.66
CA ILE A 138 6.76 2.92 4.40
C ILE A 138 6.99 4.35 3.91
N SER A 139 8.01 4.99 4.46
CA SER A 139 8.44 6.33 4.07
C SER A 139 9.16 6.33 2.72
N ARG A 140 9.33 7.52 2.14
CA ARG A 140 10.13 7.68 0.90
C ARG A 140 11.58 7.19 1.09
N ALA A 141 12.19 7.47 2.24
CA ALA A 141 13.55 7.03 2.53
C ALA A 141 13.65 5.49 2.62
N GLN A 142 12.70 4.83 3.26
CA GLN A 142 12.64 3.38 3.32
C GLN A 142 12.46 2.75 1.93
N ARG A 143 11.64 3.33 1.06
CA ARG A 143 11.51 2.87 -0.35
C ARG A 143 12.84 2.94 -1.10
N GLN A 144 13.58 4.03 -0.94
CA GLN A 144 14.91 4.18 -1.54
C GLN A 144 15.90 3.15 -0.98
N GLU A 145 15.84 2.87 0.31
CA GLU A 145 16.70 1.89 0.97
C GLU A 145 16.46 0.46 0.46
N ILE A 146 15.19 0.06 0.27
CA ILE A 146 14.80 -1.23 -0.32
C ILE A 146 15.46 -1.42 -1.69
N ILE A 147 15.41 -0.38 -2.53
CA ILE A 147 15.97 -0.43 -3.87
C ILE A 147 17.50 -0.52 -3.83
N ARG A 148 18.13 0.22 -2.93
CA ARG A 148 19.59 0.30 -2.80
C ARG A 148 20.21 -0.98 -2.26
N GLN A 149 19.63 -1.56 -1.20
CA GLN A 149 20.23 -2.70 -0.49
C GLN A 149 19.81 -4.07 -1.03
N GLN A 150 18.68 -4.16 -1.71
CA GLN A 150 18.09 -5.43 -2.19
C GLN A 150 17.80 -6.46 -1.08
N GLU A 151 18.40 -6.34 0.10
CA GLU A 151 18.19 -7.18 1.28
C GLU A 151 18.23 -6.30 2.52
N CYS A 152 17.07 -5.88 3.01
CA CYS A 152 16.93 -4.96 4.14
C CYS A 152 15.87 -5.42 5.14
N VAL A 153 15.79 -4.74 6.28
CA VAL A 153 14.72 -4.89 7.26
C VAL A 153 13.96 -3.58 7.34
N ILE A 154 12.68 -3.64 7.08
CA ILE A 154 11.78 -2.48 7.19
C ILE A 154 10.76 -2.79 8.28
N GLU A 155 10.72 -1.94 9.31
CA GLU A 155 9.97 -2.22 10.53
C GLU A 155 10.38 -3.61 11.08
N ASN A 156 9.46 -4.54 11.12
CA ASN A 156 9.69 -5.91 11.58
C ASN A 156 9.68 -6.94 10.43
N PHE A 157 9.90 -6.51 9.18
CA PHE A 157 9.89 -7.39 8.02
C PHE A 157 11.24 -7.41 7.30
N ALA A 158 11.69 -8.61 7.01
CA ALA A 158 12.77 -8.84 6.06
C ALA A 158 12.22 -8.70 4.64
N VAL A 159 12.82 -7.83 3.85
CA VAL A 159 12.53 -7.61 2.44
C VAL A 159 13.77 -8.00 1.66
N CYS A 160 13.67 -9.01 0.82
CA CYS A 160 14.78 -9.52 0.03
C CYS A 160 14.40 -9.59 -1.44
N ILE A 161 15.27 -9.09 -2.31
CA ILE A 161 15.09 -9.06 -3.75
C ILE A 161 16.20 -9.89 -4.37
N VAL A 162 15.83 -10.89 -5.15
CA VAL A 162 16.76 -11.72 -5.92
C VAL A 162 16.26 -11.75 -7.36
N HIS A 163 16.98 -11.12 -8.26
CA HIS A 163 16.52 -10.90 -9.64
C HIS A 163 15.13 -10.23 -9.69
N THR A 164 14.14 -10.92 -10.24
CA THR A 164 12.73 -10.44 -10.31
C THR A 164 11.87 -10.97 -9.17
N THR A 165 12.44 -11.73 -8.25
CA THR A 165 11.71 -12.36 -7.14
C THR A 165 11.86 -11.53 -5.86
N LEU A 166 10.73 -11.18 -5.27
CA LEU A 166 10.63 -10.43 -4.01
C LEU A 166 10.12 -11.35 -2.91
N TYR A 167 10.87 -11.43 -1.82
CA TYR A 167 10.55 -12.19 -0.61
C TYR A 167 10.24 -11.23 0.52
N ILE A 168 9.12 -11.41 1.20
CA ILE A 168 8.74 -10.62 2.38
C ILE A 168 8.29 -11.57 3.48
N ALA A 169 8.94 -11.48 4.65
CA ALA A 169 8.60 -12.27 5.83
C ALA A 169 8.86 -11.45 7.11
N PRO A 170 8.26 -11.80 8.25
CA PRO A 170 8.68 -11.23 9.54
C PRO A 170 10.18 -11.46 9.76
N TYR A 171 10.85 -10.42 10.25
CA TYR A 171 12.29 -10.52 10.55
C TYR A 171 12.50 -11.16 11.91
N GLU A 172 13.35 -12.17 11.92
CA GLU A 172 13.70 -12.93 13.13
C GLU A 172 15.22 -13.01 13.29
N THR A 173 15.66 -13.07 14.54
CA THR A 173 17.08 -13.28 14.88
C THR A 173 17.19 -14.47 15.82
N ILE A 174 17.48 -15.65 15.27
CA ILE A 174 17.55 -16.91 16.00
C ILE A 174 18.84 -17.65 15.60
N ALA A 175 19.47 -18.29 16.58
CA ALA A 175 20.60 -19.17 16.33
C ALA A 175 20.13 -20.41 15.58
N MET A 176 20.72 -20.68 14.42
CA MET A 176 20.38 -21.80 13.56
C MET A 176 21.43 -22.91 13.65
N GLU A 177 21.01 -24.14 13.48
CA GLU A 177 21.90 -25.31 13.39
C GLU A 177 22.80 -25.25 12.15
N LYS A 178 23.98 -25.88 12.24
CA LYS A 178 24.95 -25.91 11.13
C LYS A 178 24.36 -26.55 9.87
N LYS A 179 23.60 -27.63 10.02
CA LYS A 179 22.96 -28.36 8.92
C LYS A 179 21.98 -27.48 8.15
N PHE A 180 21.12 -26.71 8.86
CA PHE A 180 20.15 -25.81 8.24
C PHE A 180 20.84 -24.63 7.54
N LYS A 181 21.90 -24.08 8.15
CA LYS A 181 22.71 -23.03 7.52
C LYS A 181 23.32 -23.50 6.20
N GLU A 182 23.79 -24.75 6.15
CA GLU A 182 24.35 -25.33 4.94
C GLU A 182 23.29 -25.49 3.84
N TRP A 183 22.10 -26.00 4.16
CA TRP A 183 20.99 -26.05 3.21
C TRP A 183 20.64 -24.65 2.65
N CYS A 184 20.54 -23.64 3.52
CA CYS A 184 20.30 -22.26 3.08
C CYS A 184 21.41 -21.72 2.17
N ARG A 185 22.66 -22.18 2.31
CA ARG A 185 23.76 -21.80 1.40
C ARG A 185 23.64 -22.49 0.05
N ILE A 186 23.37 -23.80 0.04
CA ILE A 186 23.19 -24.60 -1.17
C ILE A 186 22.05 -24.02 -2.02
N PHE A 187 20.90 -23.74 -1.40
CA PHE A 187 19.70 -23.20 -2.07
C PHE A 187 19.71 -21.67 -2.23
N LYS A 188 20.82 -20.99 -1.90
CA LYS A 188 20.98 -19.53 -2.03
C LYS A 188 19.89 -18.71 -1.36
N ILE A 189 19.30 -19.22 -0.27
CA ILE A 189 18.25 -18.49 0.48
C ILE A 189 18.81 -17.19 1.04
N PRO A 190 18.11 -16.04 0.85
CA PRO A 190 18.51 -14.74 1.38
C PRO A 190 18.79 -14.78 2.88
N LYS A 191 19.85 -14.10 3.32
CA LYS A 191 20.32 -14.21 4.72
C LYS A 191 19.27 -13.81 5.74
N LYS A 192 18.51 -12.75 5.46
CA LYS A 192 17.51 -12.20 6.39
C LYS A 192 16.25 -13.07 6.53
N LEU A 193 16.01 -14.02 5.63
CA LEU A 193 14.89 -14.96 5.70
C LEU A 193 15.21 -16.24 6.48
N ARG A 194 16.49 -16.58 6.63
CA ARG A 194 16.93 -17.89 7.16
C ARG A 194 16.43 -18.15 8.57
N SER A 195 16.51 -17.16 9.46
CA SER A 195 16.06 -17.30 10.85
C SER A 195 14.54 -17.51 10.93
N TYR A 196 13.77 -16.82 10.10
CA TYR A 196 12.34 -17.02 9.99
C TYR A 196 11.99 -18.45 9.53
N LEU A 197 12.62 -18.92 8.46
CA LEU A 197 12.40 -20.27 7.93
C LEU A 197 12.81 -21.35 8.94
N PHE A 198 13.92 -21.15 9.67
CA PHE A 198 14.37 -22.05 10.73
C PHE A 198 13.34 -22.12 11.88
N LYS A 199 12.85 -20.97 12.36
CA LYS A 199 11.83 -20.89 13.42
C LYS A 199 10.56 -21.66 13.08
N HIS A 200 10.19 -21.65 11.82
CA HIS A 200 8.98 -22.31 11.33
C HIS A 200 9.23 -23.73 10.79
N HIS A 201 10.38 -24.33 11.11
CA HIS A 201 10.74 -25.71 10.75
C HIS A 201 10.63 -26.00 9.24
N ALA A 202 11.13 -25.06 8.41
CA ALA A 202 11.16 -25.27 6.98
C ALA A 202 12.01 -26.52 6.62
N SER A 203 11.41 -27.45 5.87
CA SER A 203 12.11 -28.66 5.43
C SER A 203 13.09 -28.34 4.27
N LYS A 204 13.95 -29.30 3.95
CA LYS A 204 14.91 -29.19 2.84
C LYS A 204 14.16 -29.00 1.51
N GLU A 205 13.10 -29.77 1.31
CA GLU A 205 12.24 -29.73 0.11
C GLU A 205 11.57 -28.37 -0.04
N LEU A 206 11.13 -27.76 1.07
CA LEU A 206 10.56 -26.41 1.06
C LEU A 206 11.58 -25.35 0.67
N LEU A 207 12.83 -25.45 1.17
CA LEU A 207 13.91 -24.53 0.80
C LEU A 207 14.25 -24.65 -0.69
N GLU A 208 14.26 -25.86 -1.23
CA GLU A 208 14.46 -26.12 -2.65
C GLU A 208 13.32 -25.53 -3.49
N GLN A 209 12.07 -25.69 -3.06
CA GLN A 209 10.92 -25.08 -3.72
C GLN A 209 11.00 -23.56 -3.75
N ILE A 210 11.38 -22.93 -2.64
CA ILE A 210 11.56 -21.47 -2.55
C ILE A 210 12.69 -20.99 -3.47
N ALA A 211 13.74 -21.76 -3.62
CA ALA A 211 14.90 -21.43 -4.46
C ALA A 211 14.62 -21.53 -5.96
N ASN A 212 13.64 -22.35 -6.35
CA ASN A 212 13.26 -22.60 -7.74
C ASN A 212 12.14 -21.65 -8.26
N ILE A 213 11.70 -20.71 -7.43
CA ILE A 213 10.79 -19.62 -7.82
C ILE A 213 11.59 -18.50 -8.47
#